data_d9d3e695a9fef36ff2d4a8ab5457ed9f
#
_entry.id   d9d3e695a9fef36ff2d4a8ab5457ed9f
#
_cell.length_a   1.000
_cell.length_b   1.000
_cell.length_c   1.000
_cell.angle_alpha   90.00
_cell.angle_beta   90.00
_cell.angle_gamma   90.00
#
_symmetry.space_group_name_H-M   'P 1'
#
loop_
_entity.id
_entity.type
_entity.pdbx_description
1 polymer ?
#
loop_
_entity_poly.entity_id
_entity_poly.type
_entity_poly.pdbx_seq_one_letter_code
_entity_poly.pdbx_strand_id
1 'polypeptide(L)'
;MRFAEAFAAKDFDRVRALLHPEIDFRGLTPRRFWEAGDPDSVITGVLRLWLEDSDEVRALEHVETDTVADRERVGYRMRVRNPDGDFVVEQQAYIAERDGRIGWMRVVCSGFRPLD
;
A
#
# COMPACT_ATOMS: atom_id res chain seq x y z
N MET A 1 5.40 10.24 -3.61
CA MET A 1 5.61 9.46 -2.36
C MET A 1 6.28 8.14 -2.66
N ARG A 2 7.38 7.89 -1.99
CA ARG A 2 8.19 6.69 -2.24
C ARG A 2 7.46 5.37 -1.98
N PHE A 3 6.55 5.35 -1.01
CA PHE A 3 5.81 4.12 -0.69
C PHE A 3 4.99 3.63 -1.89
N ALA A 4 4.20 4.51 -2.50
CA ALA A 4 3.33 4.12 -3.62
C ALA A 4 4.14 3.55 -4.78
N GLU A 5 5.24 4.20 -5.12
CA GLU A 5 6.12 3.76 -6.20
C GLU A 5 6.78 2.41 -5.90
N ALA A 6 7.30 2.25 -4.69
CA ALA A 6 7.96 1.01 -4.28
C ALA A 6 6.96 -0.15 -4.21
N PHE A 7 5.77 0.10 -3.69
CA PHE A 7 4.71 -0.92 -3.61
C PHE A 7 4.23 -1.32 -5.01
N ALA A 8 3.95 -0.34 -5.87
CA ALA A 8 3.50 -0.62 -7.23
C ALA A 8 4.56 -1.36 -8.04
N ALA A 9 5.85 -1.11 -7.77
CA ALA A 9 6.94 -1.84 -8.40
C ALA A 9 7.15 -3.23 -7.79
N LYS A 10 6.41 -3.57 -6.74
CA LYS A 10 6.58 -4.82 -5.97
C LYS A 10 8.00 -4.97 -5.43
N ASP A 11 8.65 -3.85 -5.18
CA ASP A 11 9.98 -3.81 -4.57
C ASP A 11 9.83 -3.83 -3.05
N PHE A 12 9.56 -5.02 -2.52
CA PHE A 12 9.26 -5.18 -1.11
C PHE A 12 10.48 -4.92 -0.20
N ASP A 13 11.68 -5.09 -0.69
CA ASP A 13 12.88 -4.72 0.08
C ASP A 13 12.93 -3.21 0.27
N ARG A 14 12.62 -2.46 -0.78
CA ARG A 14 12.56 -1.00 -0.70
C ARG A 14 11.41 -0.53 0.20
N VAL A 15 10.25 -1.16 0.10
CA VAL A 15 9.13 -0.86 1.02
C VAL A 15 9.57 -1.10 2.46
N ARG A 16 10.19 -2.26 2.73
CA ARG A 16 10.66 -2.60 4.08
C ARG A 16 11.59 -1.52 4.63
N ALA A 17 12.50 -1.00 3.82
CA ALA A 17 13.44 0.03 4.23
C ALA A 17 12.79 1.34 4.63
N LEU A 18 11.57 1.59 4.17
CA LEU A 18 10.80 2.78 4.53
C LEU A 18 10.10 2.65 5.89
N LEU A 19 9.97 1.45 6.43
CA LEU A 19 9.15 1.18 7.61
C LEU A 19 9.98 1.20 8.89
N HIS A 20 9.44 1.86 9.92
CA HIS A 20 10.06 1.85 11.24
C HIS A 20 9.93 0.46 11.87
N PRO A 21 10.95 -0.01 12.63
CA PRO A 21 10.87 -1.33 13.28
C PRO A 21 9.65 -1.54 14.18
N GLU A 22 9.12 -0.46 14.74
CA GLU A 22 7.94 -0.50 15.63
C GLU A 22 6.71 0.11 14.96
N ILE A 23 6.58 -0.03 13.65
CA ILE A 23 5.46 0.55 12.90
C ILE A 23 4.10 0.10 13.45
N ASP A 24 3.16 1.04 13.50
CA ASP A 24 1.75 0.77 13.78
C ASP A 24 0.99 0.84 12.46
N PHE A 25 0.76 -0.30 11.86
CA PHE A 25 0.10 -0.42 10.55
C PHE A 25 -1.29 -1.00 10.70
N ARG A 26 -2.27 -0.36 10.05
CA ARG A 26 -3.62 -0.90 9.89
C ARG A 26 -4.11 -0.63 8.48
N GLY A 27 -4.89 -1.58 7.95
CA GLY A 27 -5.45 -1.45 6.63
C GLY A 27 -6.88 -1.95 6.57
N LEU A 28 -7.66 -1.37 5.66
CA LEU A 28 -9.02 -1.79 5.36
C LEU A 28 -9.09 -2.17 3.89
N THR A 29 -9.46 -3.41 3.63
CA THR A 29 -9.87 -3.88 2.32
C THR A 29 -11.34 -4.28 2.40
N PRO A 30 -12.03 -4.50 1.29
CA PRO A 30 -13.40 -4.99 1.37
C PRO A 30 -13.46 -6.27 2.22
N ARG A 31 -14.32 -6.27 3.23
CA ARG A 31 -14.60 -7.41 4.12
C ARG A 31 -13.47 -7.82 5.06
N ARG A 32 -12.38 -7.06 5.15
CA ARG A 32 -11.28 -7.45 6.03
C ARG A 32 -10.53 -6.26 6.61
N PHE A 33 -10.20 -6.37 7.88
CA PHE A 33 -9.33 -5.46 8.60
C PHE A 33 -7.96 -6.12 8.82
N TRP A 34 -6.89 -5.37 8.61
CA TRP A 34 -5.51 -5.85 8.69
C TRP A 34 -4.74 -5.06 9.73
N GLU A 35 -3.87 -5.74 10.48
CA GLU A 35 -2.98 -5.11 11.45
C GLU A 35 -1.59 -5.72 11.36
N ALA A 36 -0.56 -4.90 11.58
CA ALA A 36 0.81 -5.35 11.67
C ALA A 36 1.61 -4.36 12.52
N GLY A 37 2.55 -4.88 13.31
CA GLY A 37 3.34 -4.08 14.26
C GLY A 37 4.84 -4.06 13.98
N ASP A 38 5.28 -4.64 12.87
CA ASP A 38 6.68 -4.65 12.46
C ASP A 38 6.78 -4.76 10.94
N PRO A 39 7.94 -4.42 10.35
CA PRO A 39 8.09 -4.43 8.88
C PRO A 39 7.84 -5.79 8.25
N ASP A 40 8.32 -6.88 8.84
CA ASP A 40 8.12 -8.21 8.26
C ASP A 40 6.64 -8.58 8.19
N SER A 41 5.89 -8.29 9.24
CA SER A 41 4.45 -8.55 9.27
C SER A 41 3.71 -7.69 8.26
N VAL A 42 4.12 -6.45 8.06
CA VAL A 42 3.54 -5.58 7.00
C VAL A 42 3.79 -6.21 5.64
N ILE A 43 5.02 -6.63 5.35
CA ILE A 43 5.38 -7.17 4.04
C ILE A 43 4.73 -8.54 3.80
N THR A 44 5.01 -9.50 4.68
CA THR A 44 4.59 -10.89 4.43
C THR A 44 3.16 -11.17 4.85
N GLY A 45 2.66 -10.46 5.84
CA GLY A 45 1.32 -10.68 6.36
C GLY A 45 0.24 -9.81 5.72
N VAL A 46 0.61 -8.77 5.00
CA VAL A 46 -0.35 -7.83 4.41
C VAL A 46 -0.05 -7.55 2.94
N LEU A 47 1.06 -6.85 2.65
CA LEU A 47 1.27 -6.30 1.31
C LEU A 47 1.47 -7.36 0.23
N ARG A 48 2.15 -8.46 0.54
CA ARG A 48 2.33 -9.56 -0.42
C ARG A 48 1.04 -10.33 -0.67
N LEU A 49 0.07 -10.23 0.24
CA LEU A 49 -1.27 -10.77 0.03
C LEU A 49 -2.14 -9.82 -0.79
N TRP A 50 -1.87 -8.52 -0.70
CA TRP A 50 -2.59 -7.53 -1.51
C TRP A 50 -2.12 -7.54 -2.97
N LEU A 51 -0.81 -7.72 -3.21
CA LEU A 51 -0.24 -7.90 -4.54
C LEU A 51 0.54 -9.22 -4.55
N GLU A 52 -0.09 -10.25 -5.05
CA GLU A 52 0.50 -11.59 -5.12
C GLU A 52 1.42 -11.73 -6.33
N ASP A 53 2.16 -12.83 -6.40
CA ASP A 53 3.10 -13.07 -7.50
C ASP A 53 2.43 -13.05 -8.86
N SER A 54 1.18 -13.53 -8.95
CA SER A 54 0.42 -13.55 -10.19
C SER A 54 -0.16 -12.19 -10.58
N ASP A 55 -0.11 -11.21 -9.67
CA ASP A 55 -0.59 -9.86 -9.95
C ASP A 55 0.51 -9.03 -10.61
N GLU A 56 0.27 -8.59 -11.83
CA GLU A 56 1.21 -7.74 -12.56
C GLU A 56 0.71 -6.30 -12.55
N VAL A 57 1.47 -5.40 -11.94
CA VAL A 57 1.12 -3.97 -11.93
C VAL A 57 1.52 -3.37 -13.27
N ARG A 58 0.52 -2.96 -14.05
CA ARG A 58 0.71 -2.42 -15.40
C ARG A 58 0.95 -0.92 -15.39
N ALA A 59 0.41 -0.22 -14.41
CA ALA A 59 0.57 1.23 -14.31
C ALA A 59 0.27 1.69 -12.89
N LEU A 60 0.98 2.73 -12.48
CA LEU A 60 0.68 3.52 -11.30
C LEU A 60 0.25 4.89 -11.78
N GLU A 61 -0.97 5.31 -11.44
CA GLU A 61 -1.52 6.56 -11.96
C GLU A 61 -2.24 7.36 -10.89
N HIS A 62 -2.46 8.63 -11.18
CA HIS A 62 -3.20 9.54 -10.30
C HIS A 62 -2.61 9.62 -8.89
N VAL A 63 -1.28 9.68 -8.80
CA VAL A 63 -0.62 9.83 -7.49
C VAL A 63 -0.83 11.26 -6.99
N GLU A 64 -1.49 11.39 -5.85
CA GLU A 64 -1.77 12.67 -5.22
C GLU A 64 -1.28 12.65 -3.78
N THR A 65 -0.69 13.76 -3.35
CA THR A 65 -0.24 13.90 -1.97
C THR A 65 -0.77 15.20 -1.38
N ASP A 66 -1.18 15.15 -0.13
CA ASP A 66 -1.55 16.32 0.64
C ASP A 66 -1.44 16.01 2.14
N THR A 67 -1.95 16.89 2.97
CA THR A 67 -1.90 16.75 4.41
C THR A 67 -3.32 16.79 4.97
N VAL A 68 -3.63 15.82 5.81
CA VAL A 68 -4.90 15.77 6.55
C VAL A 68 -4.54 15.84 8.02
N ALA A 69 -4.93 16.93 8.70
CA ALA A 69 -4.48 17.26 10.05
C ALA A 69 -2.94 17.26 10.06
N ASP A 70 -2.30 16.41 10.85
CA ASP A 70 -0.84 16.30 10.90
C ASP A 70 -0.33 15.03 10.20
N ARG A 71 -1.14 14.41 9.36
CA ARG A 71 -0.79 13.20 8.63
C ARG A 71 -0.56 13.50 7.16
N GLU A 72 0.44 12.90 6.56
CA GLU A 72 0.61 12.93 5.12
C GLU A 72 -0.35 11.92 4.50
N ARG A 73 -1.07 12.34 3.46
CA ARG A 73 -1.93 11.44 2.70
C ARG A 73 -1.35 11.24 1.31
N VAL A 74 -1.29 9.99 0.87
CA VAL A 74 -1.00 9.68 -0.53
C VAL A 74 -2.15 8.83 -1.09
N GLY A 75 -2.75 9.32 -2.18
CA GLY A 75 -3.77 8.59 -2.91
C GLY A 75 -3.21 8.15 -4.26
N TYR A 76 -3.52 6.96 -4.69
CA TYR A 76 -3.04 6.46 -5.97
C TYR A 76 -3.92 5.35 -6.50
N ARG A 77 -3.76 5.09 -7.80
CA ARG A 77 -4.48 4.04 -8.52
C ARG A 77 -3.47 3.15 -9.23
N MET A 78 -3.65 1.84 -9.13
CA MET A 78 -2.85 0.87 -9.86
C MET A 78 -3.72 0.10 -10.84
N ARG A 79 -3.21 -0.10 -12.05
CA ARG A 79 -3.81 -1.05 -12.99
C ARG A 79 -3.08 -2.36 -12.84
N VAL A 80 -3.82 -3.43 -12.61
CA VAL A 80 -3.25 -4.73 -12.31
C VAL A 80 -3.83 -5.78 -13.25
N ARG A 81 -2.97 -6.65 -13.75
CA ARG A 81 -3.38 -7.80 -14.56
C ARG A 81 -3.00 -9.09 -13.85
N ASN A 82 -3.91 -10.04 -13.86
CA ASN A 82 -3.65 -11.38 -13.34
C ASN A 82 -4.46 -12.40 -14.17
N PRO A 83 -4.39 -13.72 -13.84
CA PRO A 83 -5.13 -14.74 -14.61
C PRO A 83 -6.64 -14.51 -14.69
N ASP A 84 -7.22 -13.74 -13.77
CA ASP A 84 -8.66 -13.46 -13.78
C ASP A 84 -9.04 -12.24 -14.61
N GLY A 85 -8.06 -11.49 -15.13
CA GLY A 85 -8.31 -10.35 -16.01
C GLY A 85 -7.59 -9.08 -15.60
N ASP A 86 -8.17 -7.96 -16.02
CA ASP A 86 -7.66 -6.62 -15.76
C ASP A 86 -8.47 -5.96 -14.64
N PHE A 87 -7.76 -5.33 -13.71
CA PHE A 87 -8.36 -4.72 -12.53
C PHE A 87 -7.77 -3.34 -12.27
N VAL A 88 -8.52 -2.54 -11.51
CA VAL A 88 -8.02 -1.30 -10.94
C VAL A 88 -8.09 -1.43 -9.41
N VAL A 89 -7.04 -0.96 -8.76
CA VAL A 89 -6.93 -0.92 -7.30
C VAL A 89 -6.65 0.51 -6.89
N GLU A 90 -7.52 1.08 -6.06
CA GLU A 90 -7.34 2.43 -5.53
C GLU A 90 -7.05 2.36 -4.05
N GLN A 91 -6.06 3.13 -3.62
CA GLN A 91 -5.68 3.17 -2.21
C GLN A 91 -5.49 4.60 -1.73
N GLN A 92 -5.80 4.82 -0.45
CA GLN A 92 -5.51 6.04 0.27
C GLN A 92 -4.67 5.65 1.48
N ALA A 93 -3.46 6.16 1.55
CA ALA A 93 -2.55 5.87 2.67
C ALA A 93 -2.32 7.14 3.48
N TYR A 94 -2.44 7.02 4.80
CA TYR A 94 -2.18 8.10 5.75
C TYR A 94 -0.95 7.71 6.56
N ILE A 95 0.01 8.62 6.62
CA ILE A 95 1.36 8.31 7.11
C ILE A 95 1.81 9.34 8.13
N ALA A 96 2.49 8.89 9.19
CA ALA A 96 3.27 9.72 10.08
C ALA A 96 4.66 9.14 10.23
N GLU A 97 5.67 10.01 10.17
CA GLU A 97 7.06 9.58 10.29
C GLU A 97 7.48 9.44 11.74
N ARG A 98 8.42 8.54 11.97
CA ARG A 98 9.12 8.36 13.24
C ARG A 98 10.57 8.02 12.92
N ASP A 99 11.49 8.84 13.38
CA ASP A 99 12.93 8.65 13.15
C ASP A 99 13.27 8.53 11.65
N GLY A 100 12.61 9.31 10.80
CA GLY A 100 12.85 9.32 9.36
C GLY A 100 12.23 8.16 8.58
N ARG A 101 11.43 7.34 9.24
CA ARG A 101 10.74 6.20 8.62
C ARG A 101 9.25 6.27 8.91
N ILE A 102 8.48 5.43 8.22
CA ILE A 102 7.03 5.37 8.43
C ILE A 102 6.78 4.64 9.75
N GLY A 103 6.34 5.36 10.78
CA GLY A 103 6.06 4.78 12.10
C GLY A 103 4.59 4.52 12.36
N TRP A 104 3.72 5.17 11.60
CA TRP A 104 2.27 5.03 11.72
C TRP A 104 1.69 5.06 10.30
N MET A 105 0.83 4.12 9.98
CA MET A 105 0.26 4.03 8.66
C MET A 105 -1.15 3.46 8.68
N ARG A 106 -2.05 4.10 7.93
CA ARG A 106 -3.42 3.62 7.72
C ARG A 106 -3.69 3.61 6.24
N VAL A 107 -4.16 2.49 5.72
CA VAL A 107 -4.46 2.34 4.29
C VAL A 107 -5.90 1.91 4.11
N VAL A 108 -6.62 2.62 3.23
CA VAL A 108 -7.94 2.20 2.78
C VAL A 108 -7.78 1.75 1.33
N CYS A 109 -8.17 0.53 1.04
CA CYS A 109 -7.99 -0.10 -0.27
C CYS A 109 -9.36 -0.48 -0.85
N SER A 110 -9.57 -0.17 -2.12
CA SER A 110 -10.79 -0.53 -2.83
C SER A 110 -10.96 -2.02 -3.07
N GLY A 111 -9.87 -2.78 -2.91
CA GLY A 111 -9.80 -4.14 -3.44
C GLY A 111 -9.69 -4.13 -4.95
N PHE A 112 -9.68 -5.30 -5.55
CA PHE A 112 -9.58 -5.45 -7.00
C PHE A 112 -10.94 -5.21 -7.63
N ARG A 113 -11.04 -4.16 -8.43
CA ARG A 113 -12.28 -3.80 -9.14
C ARG A 113 -12.09 -4.09 -10.62
N PRO A 114 -12.99 -4.87 -11.24
CA PRO A 114 -12.83 -5.17 -12.67
C PRO A 114 -12.74 -3.90 -13.51
N LEU A 115 -11.81 -3.91 -14.44
CA LEU A 115 -11.65 -2.82 -15.40
C LEU A 115 -12.48 -3.16 -16.63
N ASP A 116 -13.53 -2.39 -16.85
CA ASP A 116 -14.45 -2.58 -17.98
C ASP A 116 -13.98 -1.85 -19.22
#